data_79755fbd19432913962c38de7d2377f1
#
_entry.id   79755fbd19432913962c38de7d2377f1
#
_cell.length_a   1.000
_cell.length_b   1.000
_cell.length_c   1.000
_cell.angle_alpha   90.00
_cell.angle_beta   90.00
_cell.angle_gamma   90.00
#
_symmetry.space_group_name_H-M   'P 1'
#
loop_
_entity.id
_entity.type
_entity.pdbx_description
1 polymer ?
#
loop_
_entity_poly.entity_id
_entity_poly.type
_entity_poly.pdbx_seq_one_letter_code
_entity_poly.pdbx_strand_id
1 'polypeptide(L)'
;EGEVKVGDVFTARVNAEQRVKTVRNHSATHLMHKALREVLGAHVQQKGSLVNAERTRFDFSHNAPLTADQIARIEALVNAEILANAATQARVMSIDEAGKLDAVMLFGEKYGSQVRVLDIGSSRELCGGTHVQRSGDIGLFKVVAEGGIAAGVRRIEAVTGDNALAHLQQLERTVDGVAASLKVTPAEVAARVAAMLEQVRALEKEIAQLKGKLASSQGDDLLAQAVDVKGIKVLAATLDGADAKALRETMDKLKDKLKSAAIVLASVDGGKVQLAAGVTADRMGRVKAGELVNFVAQQVGGKGGGKPDLAMAGGT
;
A
#
# COMPACT_ATOMS: atom_id res chain seq x y z
N GLU A 1 -44.27 -13.14 1.23
CA GLU A 1 -44.51 -13.66 -0.13
C GLU A 1 -46.04 -13.84 -0.28
N GLY A 2 -46.60 -13.27 -1.36
CA GLY A 2 -48.02 -13.35 -1.68
C GLY A 2 -48.30 -12.69 -3.03
N GLU A 3 -49.49 -12.92 -3.59
CA GLU A 3 -49.97 -12.21 -4.78
C GLU A 3 -50.40 -10.79 -4.40
N VAL A 4 -49.98 -9.78 -5.16
CA VAL A 4 -50.41 -8.40 -5.04
C VAL A 4 -51.33 -8.05 -6.21
N LYS A 5 -52.52 -7.52 -5.93
CA LYS A 5 -53.49 -7.12 -6.96
C LYS A 5 -53.72 -5.61 -6.94
N VAL A 6 -54.10 -5.05 -8.08
CA VAL A 6 -54.51 -3.66 -8.19
C VAL A 6 -55.76 -3.45 -7.31
N GLY A 7 -55.66 -2.48 -6.38
CA GLY A 7 -56.69 -2.18 -5.39
C GLY A 7 -56.39 -2.71 -3.97
N ASP A 8 -55.33 -3.51 -3.80
CA ASP A 8 -54.92 -3.94 -2.46
C ASP A 8 -54.37 -2.78 -1.64
N VAL A 9 -54.67 -2.78 -0.35
CA VAL A 9 -54.17 -1.78 0.61
C VAL A 9 -53.07 -2.41 1.45
N PHE A 10 -51.89 -1.76 1.50
CA PHE A 10 -50.74 -2.23 2.26
C PHE A 10 -50.31 -1.21 3.31
N THR A 11 -49.87 -1.69 4.46
CA THR A 11 -49.18 -0.85 5.45
C THR A 11 -47.67 -0.83 5.13
N ALA A 12 -47.17 0.34 4.72
CA ALA A 12 -45.73 0.56 4.54
C ALA A 12 -45.11 0.96 5.90
N ARG A 13 -44.10 0.21 6.34
CA ARG A 13 -43.29 0.53 7.53
C ARG A 13 -41.86 0.85 7.14
N VAL A 14 -41.39 2.03 7.50
CA VAL A 14 -39.98 2.39 7.35
C VAL A 14 -39.22 1.78 8.52
N ASN A 15 -38.09 1.09 8.23
CA ASN A 15 -37.17 0.65 9.27
C ASN A 15 -36.54 1.88 9.94
N ALA A 16 -36.92 2.17 11.18
CA ALA A 16 -36.54 3.37 11.91
C ALA A 16 -35.02 3.42 12.15
N GLU A 17 -34.40 2.30 12.49
CA GLU A 17 -32.93 2.23 12.71
C GLU A 17 -32.16 2.57 11.46
N GLN A 18 -32.48 1.91 10.34
CA GLN A 18 -31.85 2.19 9.06
C GLN A 18 -32.08 3.64 8.60
N ARG A 19 -33.30 4.15 8.85
CA ARG A 19 -33.64 5.54 8.51
C ARG A 19 -32.80 6.54 9.29
N VAL A 20 -32.60 6.36 10.59
CA VAL A 20 -31.80 7.27 11.43
C VAL A 20 -30.34 7.29 10.94
N LYS A 21 -29.74 6.12 10.67
CA LYS A 21 -28.37 6.03 10.15
C LYS A 21 -28.24 6.71 8.78
N THR A 22 -29.19 6.46 7.87
CA THR A 22 -29.22 7.09 6.54
C THR A 22 -29.35 8.61 6.63
N VAL A 23 -30.21 9.13 7.51
CA VAL A 23 -30.41 10.56 7.74
C VAL A 23 -29.15 11.24 8.26
N ARG A 24 -28.42 10.60 9.20
CA ARG A 24 -27.11 11.08 9.69
C ARG A 24 -26.09 11.18 8.55
N ASN A 25 -25.93 10.13 7.77
CA ASN A 25 -25.01 10.09 6.63
C ASN A 25 -25.38 11.14 5.57
N HIS A 26 -26.68 11.31 5.28
CA HIS A 26 -27.14 12.32 4.33
C HIS A 26 -26.83 13.74 4.81
N SER A 27 -27.11 14.03 6.06
CA SER A 27 -26.84 15.34 6.66
C SER A 27 -25.33 15.66 6.68
N ALA A 28 -24.50 14.67 7.03
CA ALA A 28 -23.05 14.80 7.00
C ALA A 28 -22.50 15.05 5.58
N THR A 29 -23.18 14.54 4.54
CA THR A 29 -22.77 14.76 3.15
C THR A 29 -22.76 16.25 2.79
N HIS A 30 -23.76 17.02 3.25
CA HIS A 30 -23.85 18.47 3.04
C HIS A 30 -22.71 19.22 3.74
N LEU A 31 -22.42 18.88 4.99
CA LEU A 31 -21.31 19.47 5.73
C LEU A 31 -19.97 19.11 5.10
N MET A 32 -19.81 17.86 4.68
CA MET A 32 -18.62 17.38 3.99
C MET A 32 -18.41 18.09 2.63
N HIS A 33 -19.46 18.26 1.84
CA HIS A 33 -19.39 18.98 0.57
C HIS A 33 -18.90 20.41 0.79
N LYS A 34 -19.46 21.13 1.78
CA LYS A 34 -18.98 22.45 2.16
C LYS A 34 -17.52 22.44 2.58
N ALA A 35 -17.13 21.52 3.47
CA ALA A 35 -15.74 21.40 3.93
C ALA A 35 -14.76 21.11 2.78
N LEU A 36 -15.14 20.23 1.84
CA LEU A 36 -14.35 19.97 0.63
C LEU A 36 -14.14 21.26 -0.21
N ARG A 37 -15.18 22.06 -0.40
CA ARG A 37 -15.08 23.35 -1.11
C ARG A 37 -14.20 24.36 -0.37
N GLU A 38 -14.26 24.39 0.94
CA GLU A 38 -13.44 25.28 1.78
C GLU A 38 -11.95 24.90 1.72
N VAL A 39 -11.65 23.60 1.79
CA VAL A 39 -10.26 23.10 1.85
C VAL A 39 -9.61 23.00 0.48
N LEU A 40 -10.35 22.58 -0.54
CA LEU A 40 -9.82 22.30 -1.88
C LEU A 40 -10.11 23.42 -2.90
N GLY A 41 -11.14 24.23 -2.65
CA GLY A 41 -11.51 25.36 -3.51
C GLY A 41 -12.91 25.22 -4.14
N ALA A 42 -13.40 26.33 -4.69
CA ALA A 42 -14.74 26.46 -5.26
C ALA A 42 -15.01 25.58 -6.49
N HIS A 43 -13.98 25.02 -7.13
CA HIS A 43 -14.11 24.08 -8.26
C HIS A 43 -14.69 22.73 -7.85
N VAL A 44 -14.73 22.41 -6.57
CA VAL A 44 -15.33 21.16 -6.07
C VAL A 44 -16.83 21.20 -6.35
N GLN A 45 -17.27 20.26 -7.17
CA GLN A 45 -18.69 20.05 -7.54
C GLN A 45 -19.02 18.57 -7.41
N GLN A 46 -20.21 18.25 -6.96
CA GLN A 46 -20.70 16.87 -6.90
C GLN A 46 -20.77 16.28 -8.33
N LYS A 47 -20.24 15.07 -8.48
CA LYS A 47 -20.32 14.24 -9.69
C LYS A 47 -21.14 12.97 -9.47
N GLY A 48 -21.34 12.58 -8.22
CA GLY A 48 -22.16 11.47 -7.80
C GLY A 48 -22.25 11.41 -6.28
N SER A 49 -23.29 10.76 -5.77
CA SER A 49 -23.47 10.54 -4.34
C SER A 49 -24.20 9.23 -4.11
N LEU A 50 -23.84 8.54 -3.04
CA LEU A 50 -24.57 7.41 -2.49
C LEU A 50 -24.68 7.58 -0.99
N VAL A 51 -25.88 7.53 -0.48
CA VAL A 51 -26.17 7.62 0.96
C VAL A 51 -27.02 6.43 1.37
N ASN A 52 -26.54 5.65 2.32
CA ASN A 52 -27.27 4.55 2.94
C ASN A 52 -27.05 4.54 4.46
N ALA A 53 -27.51 3.51 5.15
CA ALA A 53 -27.33 3.39 6.59
C ALA A 53 -25.89 3.08 7.01
N GLU A 54 -25.09 2.53 6.11
CA GLU A 54 -23.72 2.09 6.40
C GLU A 54 -22.73 3.26 6.28
N ARG A 55 -22.84 4.05 5.19
CA ARG A 55 -21.88 5.12 4.86
C ARG A 55 -22.49 6.17 3.93
N THR A 56 -21.76 7.27 3.78
CA THR A 56 -21.90 8.19 2.65
C THR A 56 -20.71 8.05 1.71
N ARG A 57 -20.97 8.14 0.40
CA ARG A 57 -19.99 8.21 -0.66
C ARG A 57 -20.25 9.47 -1.49
N PHE A 58 -19.24 10.24 -1.72
CA PHE A 58 -19.34 11.48 -2.47
C PHE A 58 -18.25 11.54 -3.55
N ASP A 59 -18.68 11.64 -4.80
CA ASP A 59 -17.79 11.78 -5.96
C ASP A 59 -17.79 13.26 -6.36
N PHE A 60 -16.59 13.83 -6.55
CA PHE A 60 -16.44 15.26 -6.77
C PHE A 60 -15.29 15.59 -7.73
N SER A 61 -15.39 16.77 -8.37
CA SER A 61 -14.36 17.27 -9.29
C SER A 61 -13.12 17.71 -8.50
N HIS A 62 -12.00 17.02 -8.72
CA HIS A 62 -10.67 17.39 -8.22
C HIS A 62 -9.60 16.57 -8.94
N ASN A 63 -8.42 17.19 -9.20
CA ASN A 63 -7.40 16.60 -10.07
C ASN A 63 -6.27 15.87 -9.32
N ALA A 64 -6.15 16.04 -8.01
CA ALA A 64 -5.07 15.48 -7.21
C ALA A 64 -5.60 14.60 -6.06
N PRO A 65 -4.84 13.59 -5.59
CA PRO A 65 -5.13 12.91 -4.33
C PRO A 65 -5.17 13.90 -3.16
N LEU A 66 -6.09 13.70 -2.21
CA LEU A 66 -6.11 14.48 -0.99
C LEU A 66 -4.94 14.06 -0.08
N THR A 67 -4.28 15.05 0.50
CA THR A 67 -3.26 14.79 1.52
C THR A 67 -3.91 14.40 2.86
N ALA A 68 -3.14 13.73 3.72
CA ALA A 68 -3.59 13.41 5.08
C ALA A 68 -4.04 14.66 5.86
N ASP A 69 -3.34 15.77 5.70
CA ASP A 69 -3.67 17.04 6.35
C ASP A 69 -4.97 17.64 5.82
N GLN A 70 -5.23 17.53 4.51
CA GLN A 70 -6.50 17.96 3.93
C GLN A 70 -7.68 17.13 4.45
N ILE A 71 -7.52 15.81 4.52
CA ILE A 71 -8.54 14.91 5.09
C ILE A 71 -8.78 15.27 6.56
N ALA A 72 -7.72 15.42 7.36
CA ALA A 72 -7.85 15.80 8.76
C ALA A 72 -8.55 17.16 8.93
N ARG A 73 -8.26 18.13 8.05
CA ARG A 73 -8.93 19.44 8.07
C ARG A 73 -10.42 19.35 7.72
N ILE A 74 -10.78 18.54 6.72
CA ILE A 74 -12.17 18.28 6.35
C ILE A 74 -12.93 17.65 7.53
N GLU A 75 -12.36 16.62 8.15
CA GLU A 75 -12.93 15.98 9.34
C GLU A 75 -13.13 16.98 10.48
N ALA A 76 -12.12 17.81 10.74
CA ALA A 76 -12.18 18.83 11.79
C ALA A 76 -13.32 19.83 11.54
N LEU A 77 -13.47 20.31 10.30
CA LEU A 77 -14.53 21.26 9.94
C LEU A 77 -15.92 20.63 10.10
N VAL A 78 -16.12 19.41 9.60
CA VAL A 78 -17.41 18.72 9.72
C VAL A 78 -17.75 18.44 11.18
N ASN A 79 -16.80 17.94 11.97
CA ASN A 79 -17.04 17.65 13.39
C ASN A 79 -17.26 18.95 14.23
N ALA A 80 -16.64 20.06 13.85
CA ALA A 80 -16.91 21.35 14.48
C ALA A 80 -18.38 21.79 14.27
N GLU A 81 -18.92 21.64 13.06
CA GLU A 81 -20.32 21.90 12.77
C GLU A 81 -21.28 20.95 13.53
N ILE A 82 -20.89 19.68 13.66
CA ILE A 82 -21.63 18.70 14.46
C ILE A 82 -21.66 19.10 15.93
N LEU A 83 -20.50 19.46 16.50
CA LEU A 83 -20.39 19.88 17.90
C LEU A 83 -21.09 21.19 18.19
N ALA A 84 -21.22 22.10 17.21
CA ALA A 84 -21.98 23.33 17.34
C ALA A 84 -23.50 23.08 17.56
N ASN A 85 -23.99 21.90 17.19
CA ASN A 85 -25.36 21.44 17.41
C ASN A 85 -26.42 22.44 16.94
N ALA A 86 -26.20 23.05 15.77
CA ALA A 86 -27.11 24.01 15.17
C ALA A 86 -28.44 23.36 14.71
N ALA A 87 -29.56 24.06 14.82
CA ALA A 87 -30.84 23.58 14.30
C ALA A 87 -30.81 23.51 12.76
N THR A 88 -31.31 22.40 12.20
CA THR A 88 -31.52 22.26 10.77
C THR A 88 -32.82 22.98 10.37
N GLN A 89 -32.74 23.75 9.29
CA GLN A 89 -33.92 24.47 8.78
C GLN A 89 -34.14 24.09 7.31
N ALA A 90 -35.40 23.85 6.98
CA ALA A 90 -35.80 23.58 5.59
C ALA A 90 -36.96 24.52 5.21
N ARG A 91 -36.80 25.21 4.10
CA ARG A 91 -37.77 26.19 3.60
C ARG A 91 -38.08 25.93 2.14
N VAL A 92 -39.36 25.99 1.75
CA VAL A 92 -39.75 25.92 0.35
C VAL A 92 -39.92 27.36 -0.16
N MET A 93 -39.31 27.65 -1.30
CA MET A 93 -39.34 28.98 -1.91
C MET A 93 -39.14 28.87 -3.44
N SER A 94 -39.31 29.99 -4.15
CA SER A 94 -39.01 30.01 -5.56
C SER A 94 -37.50 29.81 -5.84
N ILE A 95 -37.17 29.30 -7.02
CA ILE A 95 -35.74 29.11 -7.44
C ILE A 95 -35.01 30.45 -7.47
N ASP A 96 -35.66 31.53 -7.84
CA ASP A 96 -35.11 32.88 -7.88
C ASP A 96 -34.75 33.41 -6.48
N GLU A 97 -35.60 33.13 -5.48
CA GLU A 97 -35.32 33.45 -4.09
C GLU A 97 -34.16 32.62 -3.54
N ALA A 98 -34.14 31.33 -3.86
CA ALA A 98 -33.03 30.43 -3.46
C ALA A 98 -31.70 30.89 -4.05
N GLY A 99 -31.68 31.37 -5.28
CA GLY A 99 -30.48 31.93 -5.92
C GLY A 99 -29.96 33.18 -5.19
N LYS A 100 -30.84 34.03 -4.60
CA LYS A 100 -30.44 35.22 -3.83
C LYS A 100 -29.83 34.86 -2.46
N LEU A 101 -30.01 33.61 -1.99
CA LEU A 101 -29.50 33.13 -0.70
C LEU A 101 -28.15 32.43 -0.86
N ASP A 102 -27.51 32.46 -2.03
CA ASP A 102 -26.27 31.72 -2.34
C ASP A 102 -26.37 30.21 -2.03
N ALA A 103 -27.59 29.65 -2.16
CA ALA A 103 -27.78 28.21 -1.95
C ALA A 103 -27.06 27.40 -3.03
N VAL A 104 -26.27 26.43 -2.63
CA VAL A 104 -25.55 25.56 -3.57
C VAL A 104 -26.57 24.70 -4.32
N MET A 105 -26.53 24.78 -5.65
CA MET A 105 -27.32 23.98 -6.58
C MET A 105 -26.44 22.91 -7.21
N LEU A 106 -26.94 21.67 -7.28
CA LEU A 106 -26.21 20.59 -7.93
C LEU A 106 -26.20 20.78 -9.43
N PHE A 107 -25.03 20.69 -10.05
CA PHE A 107 -24.89 20.87 -11.48
C PHE A 107 -25.56 19.72 -12.25
N GLY A 108 -26.38 20.07 -13.24
CA GLY A 108 -27.08 19.12 -14.11
C GLY A 108 -28.42 18.61 -13.60
N GLU A 109 -28.85 19.02 -12.41
CA GLU A 109 -30.21 18.77 -11.92
C GLU A 109 -31.24 19.73 -12.51
N LYS A 110 -32.43 19.23 -12.82
CA LYS A 110 -33.55 20.05 -13.29
C LYS A 110 -34.44 20.40 -12.10
N TYR A 111 -34.42 21.64 -11.71
CA TYR A 111 -35.26 22.16 -10.62
C TYR A 111 -36.58 22.70 -11.16
N GLY A 112 -37.63 22.49 -10.42
CA GLY A 112 -38.93 23.15 -10.69
C GLY A 112 -38.93 24.62 -10.26
N SER A 113 -40.06 25.30 -10.42
CA SER A 113 -40.23 26.68 -9.98
C SER A 113 -40.18 26.86 -8.45
N GLN A 114 -40.45 25.77 -7.70
CA GLN A 114 -40.38 25.73 -6.23
C GLN A 114 -39.29 24.73 -5.84
N VAL A 115 -38.41 25.13 -4.93
CA VAL A 115 -37.28 24.33 -4.42
C VAL A 115 -37.24 24.33 -2.91
N ARG A 116 -36.70 23.29 -2.32
CA ARG A 116 -36.47 23.19 -0.88
C ARG A 116 -35.04 23.54 -0.56
N VAL A 117 -34.82 24.69 0.08
CA VAL A 117 -33.52 25.13 0.62
C VAL A 117 -33.36 24.53 2.00
N LEU A 118 -32.22 23.88 2.20
CA LEU A 118 -31.81 23.22 3.44
C LEU A 118 -30.62 23.94 4.05
N ASP A 119 -30.72 24.38 5.29
CA ASP A 119 -29.66 24.91 6.12
C ASP A 119 -29.27 23.86 7.19
N ILE A 120 -28.03 23.36 7.17
CA ILE A 120 -27.46 22.50 8.21
C ILE A 120 -26.15 23.12 8.66
N GLY A 121 -26.06 23.58 9.91
CA GLY A 121 -24.92 24.36 10.35
C GLY A 121 -24.69 25.54 9.41
N SER A 122 -23.49 25.64 8.87
CA SER A 122 -23.13 26.68 7.90
C SER A 122 -23.29 26.25 6.43
N SER A 123 -23.76 25.03 6.14
CA SER A 123 -24.06 24.57 4.77
C SER A 123 -25.49 24.98 4.38
N ARG A 124 -25.63 25.52 3.15
CA ARG A 124 -26.92 25.86 2.54
C ARG A 124 -26.98 25.28 1.12
N GLU A 125 -27.87 24.32 0.92
CA GLU A 125 -27.99 23.60 -0.36
C GLU A 125 -29.46 23.33 -0.72
N LEU A 126 -29.71 23.10 -2.01
CA LEU A 126 -31.03 22.60 -2.45
C LEU A 126 -31.09 21.09 -2.19
N CYS A 127 -32.00 20.66 -1.33
CA CYS A 127 -32.15 19.22 -1.06
C CYS A 127 -33.58 18.86 -0.63
N GLY A 128 -34.19 17.89 -1.33
CA GLY A 128 -35.50 17.33 -1.02
C GLY A 128 -35.52 16.17 -0.03
N GLY A 129 -34.34 15.70 0.43
CA GLY A 129 -34.19 14.51 1.25
C GLY A 129 -34.55 14.68 2.72
N THR A 130 -34.31 13.61 3.50
CA THR A 130 -34.52 13.60 4.95
C THR A 130 -33.21 13.87 5.68
N HIS A 131 -33.27 14.74 6.70
CA HIS A 131 -32.09 15.21 7.44
C HIS A 131 -32.35 15.19 8.94
N VAL A 132 -31.28 15.30 9.71
CA VAL A 132 -31.33 15.45 11.17
C VAL A 132 -32.00 16.74 11.57
N GLN A 133 -32.55 16.80 12.78
CA GLN A 133 -33.16 18.02 13.31
C GLN A 133 -32.11 19.04 13.78
N ARG A 134 -30.97 18.55 14.26
CA ARG A 134 -29.82 19.35 14.69
C ARG A 134 -28.53 18.72 14.16
N SER A 135 -27.54 19.53 13.88
CA SER A 135 -26.27 19.01 13.37
C SER A 135 -25.59 18.01 14.35
N GLY A 136 -25.80 18.16 15.66
CA GLY A 136 -25.34 17.23 16.68
C GLY A 136 -25.91 15.81 16.60
N ASP A 137 -27.11 15.65 16.02
CA ASP A 137 -27.75 14.34 15.84
C ASP A 137 -26.94 13.43 14.87
N ILE A 138 -26.04 14.00 14.05
CA ILE A 138 -25.14 13.26 13.18
C ILE A 138 -24.20 12.37 13.98
N GLY A 139 -23.76 12.87 15.15
CA GLY A 139 -22.73 12.23 15.96
C GLY A 139 -21.33 12.41 15.33
N LEU A 140 -20.41 11.48 15.61
CA LEU A 140 -19.05 11.54 15.08
C LEU A 140 -19.06 11.33 13.56
N PHE A 141 -18.21 12.11 12.86
CA PHE A 141 -17.95 11.95 11.42
C PHE A 141 -16.49 11.50 11.20
N LYS A 142 -16.28 10.46 10.37
CA LYS A 142 -14.96 9.95 10.03
C LYS A 142 -14.87 9.59 8.55
N VAL A 143 -13.83 10.07 7.87
CA VAL A 143 -13.47 9.63 6.52
C VAL A 143 -12.81 8.25 6.62
N VAL A 144 -13.26 7.31 5.80
CA VAL A 144 -12.77 5.92 5.80
C VAL A 144 -12.03 5.56 4.52
N ALA A 145 -12.28 6.29 3.41
CA ALA A 145 -11.57 6.08 2.16
C ALA A 145 -11.54 7.35 1.31
N GLU A 146 -10.49 7.52 0.53
CA GLU A 146 -10.35 8.53 -0.52
C GLU A 146 -9.58 7.94 -1.71
N GLY A 147 -10.02 8.23 -2.95
CA GLY A 147 -9.36 7.71 -4.14
C GLY A 147 -9.87 8.32 -5.44
N GLY A 148 -9.10 8.14 -6.54
CA GLY A 148 -9.53 8.51 -7.88
C GLY A 148 -10.45 7.47 -8.48
N ILE A 149 -11.50 7.91 -9.21
CA ILE A 149 -12.43 7.01 -9.93
C ILE A 149 -12.48 7.27 -11.43
N ALA A 150 -12.13 8.48 -11.85
CA ALA A 150 -12.00 8.87 -13.25
C ALA A 150 -11.05 10.07 -13.37
N ALA A 151 -10.68 10.45 -14.59
CA ALA A 151 -9.88 11.66 -14.82
C ALA A 151 -10.61 12.89 -14.27
N GLY A 152 -9.99 13.61 -13.33
CA GLY A 152 -10.55 14.80 -12.70
C GLY A 152 -11.69 14.53 -11.72
N VAL A 153 -11.95 13.27 -11.33
CA VAL A 153 -13.00 12.91 -10.36
C VAL A 153 -12.43 12.08 -9.23
N ARG A 154 -12.63 12.55 -8.01
CA ARG A 154 -12.23 11.89 -6.77
C ARG A 154 -13.47 11.39 -6.03
N ARG A 155 -13.28 10.36 -5.23
CA ARG A 155 -14.29 9.77 -4.35
C ARG A 155 -13.82 9.84 -2.91
N ILE A 156 -14.70 10.30 -2.02
CA ILE A 156 -14.52 10.23 -0.58
C ILE A 156 -15.65 9.40 0.03
N GLU A 157 -15.32 8.52 0.96
CA GLU A 157 -16.29 7.74 1.72
C GLU A 157 -16.15 8.07 3.20
N ALA A 158 -17.28 8.23 3.89
CA ALA A 158 -17.30 8.57 5.30
C ALA A 158 -18.44 7.85 6.02
N VAL A 159 -18.27 7.72 7.32
CA VAL A 159 -19.22 7.11 8.24
C VAL A 159 -19.58 8.08 9.37
N THR A 160 -20.77 7.91 9.95
CA THR A 160 -21.26 8.79 11.03
C THR A 160 -21.76 8.01 12.24
N GLY A 161 -21.87 8.67 13.38
CA GLY A 161 -22.47 8.14 14.61
C GLY A 161 -21.85 6.80 15.02
N ASP A 162 -22.71 5.81 15.24
CA ASP A 162 -22.31 4.49 15.71
C ASP A 162 -21.32 3.78 14.76
N ASN A 163 -21.47 3.98 13.44
CA ASN A 163 -20.56 3.40 12.45
C ASN A 163 -19.16 4.03 12.52
N ALA A 164 -19.08 5.34 12.80
CA ALA A 164 -17.80 6.01 13.00
C ALA A 164 -17.11 5.54 14.28
N LEU A 165 -17.86 5.38 15.38
CA LEU A 165 -17.35 4.82 16.62
C LEU A 165 -16.85 3.38 16.42
N ALA A 166 -17.63 2.53 15.78
CA ALA A 166 -17.25 1.15 15.50
C ALA A 166 -15.97 1.07 14.64
N HIS A 167 -15.83 1.96 13.66
CA HIS A 167 -14.60 2.06 12.84
C HIS A 167 -13.38 2.41 13.67
N LEU A 168 -13.46 3.41 14.55
CA LEU A 168 -12.36 3.79 15.44
C LEU A 168 -11.98 2.67 16.41
N GLN A 169 -12.99 2.02 17.03
CA GLN A 169 -12.74 0.86 17.90
C GLN A 169 -12.08 -0.31 17.15
N GLN A 170 -12.39 -0.50 15.87
CA GLN A 170 -11.73 -1.52 15.06
C GLN A 170 -10.26 -1.17 14.79
N LEU A 171 -9.95 0.09 14.52
CA LEU A 171 -8.56 0.57 14.37
C LEU A 171 -7.78 0.41 15.67
N GLU A 172 -8.39 0.79 16.81
CA GLU A 172 -7.81 0.63 18.15
C GLU A 172 -7.46 -0.84 18.41
N ARG A 173 -8.43 -1.77 18.24
CA ARG A 173 -8.17 -3.22 18.39
C ARG A 173 -7.06 -3.72 17.49
N THR A 174 -6.93 -3.19 16.28
CA THR A 174 -5.86 -3.58 15.35
C THR A 174 -4.50 -3.14 15.89
N VAL A 175 -4.39 -1.90 16.36
CA VAL A 175 -3.15 -1.38 16.96
C VAL A 175 -2.79 -2.13 18.22
N ASP A 176 -3.76 -2.40 19.11
CA ASP A 176 -3.57 -3.18 20.33
C ASP A 176 -3.09 -4.61 20.03
N GLY A 177 -3.65 -5.25 19.00
CA GLY A 177 -3.21 -6.57 18.55
C GLY A 177 -1.75 -6.60 18.08
N VAL A 178 -1.34 -5.57 17.34
CA VAL A 178 0.07 -5.40 16.92
C VAL A 178 0.96 -5.13 18.12
N ALA A 179 0.56 -4.24 19.03
CA ALA A 179 1.29 -3.91 20.24
C ALA A 179 1.52 -5.15 21.13
N ALA A 180 0.46 -5.94 21.32
CA ALA A 180 0.54 -7.20 22.08
C ALA A 180 1.51 -8.19 21.43
N SER A 181 1.48 -8.35 20.10
CA SER A 181 2.39 -9.22 19.36
C SER A 181 3.85 -8.79 19.51
N LEU A 182 4.10 -7.50 19.56
CA LEU A 182 5.42 -6.89 19.73
C LEU A 182 5.85 -6.75 21.19
N LYS A 183 4.95 -7.05 22.15
CA LYS A 183 5.12 -6.90 23.60
C LYS A 183 5.51 -5.47 24.00
N VAL A 184 4.82 -4.49 23.45
CA VAL A 184 5.00 -3.05 23.71
C VAL A 184 3.63 -2.38 23.91
N THR A 185 3.62 -1.12 24.32
CA THR A 185 2.39 -0.32 24.34
C THR A 185 2.03 0.17 22.94
N PRO A 186 0.75 0.52 22.64
CA PRO A 186 0.34 1.09 21.36
C PRO A 186 1.18 2.29 20.90
N ALA A 187 1.58 3.16 21.84
CA ALA A 187 2.42 4.33 21.53
C ALA A 187 3.84 3.96 21.06
N GLU A 188 4.34 2.79 21.46
CA GLU A 188 5.69 2.33 21.13
C GLU A 188 5.74 1.48 19.84
N VAL A 189 4.59 1.12 19.24
CA VAL A 189 4.53 0.22 18.08
C VAL A 189 5.41 0.74 16.92
N ALA A 190 5.30 2.01 16.56
CA ALA A 190 6.06 2.58 15.45
C ALA A 190 7.58 2.51 15.69
N ALA A 191 8.03 2.87 16.89
CA ALA A 191 9.43 2.81 17.26
C ALA A 191 9.96 1.35 17.27
N ARG A 192 9.16 0.41 17.77
CA ARG A 192 9.53 -1.01 17.82
C ARG A 192 9.65 -1.61 16.42
N VAL A 193 8.73 -1.30 15.51
CA VAL A 193 8.79 -1.74 14.11
C VAL A 193 10.05 -1.17 13.43
N ALA A 194 10.35 0.11 13.62
CA ALA A 194 11.56 0.72 13.07
C ALA A 194 12.83 0.01 13.57
N ALA A 195 12.92 -0.25 14.88
CA ALA A 195 14.05 -0.97 15.47
C ALA A 195 14.19 -2.40 14.92
N MET A 196 13.07 -3.12 14.73
CA MET A 196 13.10 -4.46 14.12
C MET A 196 13.59 -4.44 12.68
N LEU A 197 13.19 -3.45 11.88
CA LEU A 197 13.69 -3.31 10.50
C LEU A 197 15.19 -3.05 10.44
N GLU A 198 15.72 -2.22 11.33
CA GLU A 198 17.17 -2.02 11.44
C GLU A 198 17.91 -3.29 11.89
N GLN A 199 17.34 -4.03 12.84
CA GLN A 199 17.91 -5.31 13.26
C GLN A 199 17.95 -6.34 12.13
N VAL A 200 16.89 -6.44 11.33
CA VAL A 200 16.86 -7.32 10.15
C VAL A 200 17.98 -6.96 9.18
N ARG A 201 18.14 -5.67 8.83
CA ARG A 201 19.23 -5.20 7.97
C ARG A 201 20.62 -5.53 8.53
N ALA A 202 20.81 -5.36 9.84
CA ALA A 202 22.06 -5.67 10.50
C ALA A 202 22.38 -7.19 10.41
N LEU A 203 21.37 -8.03 10.70
CA LEU A 203 21.50 -9.48 10.62
C LEU A 203 21.79 -9.97 9.19
N GLU A 204 21.10 -9.41 8.17
CA GLU A 204 21.37 -9.72 6.77
C GLU A 204 22.83 -9.41 6.38
N LYS A 205 23.33 -8.24 6.84
CA LYS A 205 24.75 -7.86 6.62
C LYS A 205 25.72 -8.80 7.34
N GLU A 206 25.41 -9.18 8.57
CA GLU A 206 26.24 -10.12 9.35
C GLU A 206 26.27 -11.51 8.69
N ILE A 207 25.12 -12.02 8.26
CA ILE A 207 25.03 -13.29 7.51
C ILE A 207 25.89 -13.23 6.25
N ALA A 208 25.82 -12.15 5.47
CA ALA A 208 26.65 -11.99 4.28
C ALA A 208 28.15 -11.99 4.62
N GLN A 209 28.55 -11.32 5.70
CA GLN A 209 29.94 -11.31 6.16
C GLN A 209 30.42 -12.70 6.63
N LEU A 210 29.58 -13.41 7.39
CA LEU A 210 29.89 -14.75 7.89
C LEU A 210 30.02 -15.75 6.74
N LYS A 211 29.11 -15.71 5.75
CA LYS A 211 29.21 -16.51 4.52
C LYS A 211 30.52 -16.23 3.77
N GLY A 212 30.91 -14.97 3.64
CA GLY A 212 32.17 -14.58 3.01
C GLY A 212 33.42 -15.08 3.75
N LYS A 213 33.41 -15.00 5.08
CA LYS A 213 34.51 -15.54 5.93
C LYS A 213 34.62 -17.05 5.79
N LEU A 214 33.49 -17.76 5.83
CA LEU A 214 33.46 -19.22 5.68
C LEU A 214 34.01 -19.65 4.33
N ALA A 215 33.56 -19.04 3.22
CA ALA A 215 34.06 -19.32 1.89
C ALA A 215 35.58 -19.04 1.75
N SER A 216 36.07 -17.96 2.41
CA SER A 216 37.50 -17.64 2.42
C SER A 216 38.35 -18.67 3.18
N SER A 217 37.85 -19.14 4.34
CA SER A 217 38.53 -20.19 5.14
C SER A 217 38.58 -21.51 4.37
N GLN A 218 37.46 -21.92 3.78
CA GLN A 218 37.41 -23.10 2.92
C GLN A 218 38.37 -22.97 1.72
N GLY A 219 38.51 -21.78 1.13
CA GLY A 219 39.40 -21.52 0.00
C GLY A 219 40.86 -21.77 0.32
N ASP A 220 41.32 -21.54 1.54
CA ASP A 220 42.70 -21.82 1.96
C ASP A 220 42.97 -23.32 2.03
N ASP A 221 42.03 -24.12 2.50
CA ASP A 221 42.14 -25.59 2.57
C ASP A 221 42.10 -26.23 1.17
N LEU A 222 41.51 -25.56 0.19
CA LEU A 222 41.38 -26.05 -1.19
C LEU A 222 42.68 -26.00 -1.97
N LEU A 223 43.64 -25.16 -1.58
CA LEU A 223 44.95 -25.08 -2.27
C LEU A 223 45.68 -26.43 -2.31
N ALA A 224 45.52 -27.22 -1.25
CA ALA A 224 46.12 -28.56 -1.16
C ALA A 224 45.49 -29.58 -2.11
N GLN A 225 44.28 -29.30 -2.63
CA GLN A 225 43.55 -30.18 -3.54
C GLN A 225 43.88 -29.92 -5.03
N ALA A 226 44.70 -28.90 -5.32
CA ALA A 226 45.08 -28.60 -6.68
C ALA A 226 45.99 -29.71 -7.26
N VAL A 227 45.59 -30.26 -8.40
CA VAL A 227 46.32 -31.35 -9.09
C VAL A 227 47.06 -30.77 -10.30
N ASP A 228 48.28 -31.20 -10.53
CA ASP A 228 49.02 -30.85 -11.75
C ASP A 228 48.58 -31.72 -12.94
N VAL A 229 48.07 -31.08 -13.97
CA VAL A 229 47.67 -31.74 -15.23
C VAL A 229 48.46 -31.11 -16.38
N LYS A 230 49.46 -31.80 -16.86
CA LYS A 230 50.32 -31.36 -17.99
C LYS A 230 50.89 -29.95 -17.77
N GLY A 231 51.38 -29.65 -16.56
CA GLY A 231 52.00 -28.40 -16.17
C GLY A 231 51.00 -27.23 -15.92
N ILE A 232 49.72 -27.54 -15.71
CA ILE A 232 48.69 -26.60 -15.28
C ILE A 232 48.10 -27.12 -13.97
N LYS A 233 48.03 -26.29 -12.92
CA LYS A 233 47.32 -26.64 -11.71
C LYS A 233 45.81 -26.56 -11.96
N VAL A 234 45.13 -27.66 -11.77
CA VAL A 234 43.68 -27.77 -11.90
C VAL A 234 43.08 -27.95 -10.50
N LEU A 235 42.13 -27.09 -10.16
CA LEU A 235 41.38 -27.15 -8.90
C LEU A 235 39.87 -27.19 -9.21
N ALA A 236 39.17 -28.21 -8.73
CA ALA A 236 37.72 -28.30 -8.77
C ALA A 236 37.24 -28.57 -7.36
N ALA A 237 36.39 -27.67 -6.83
CA ALA A 237 35.97 -27.77 -5.44
C ALA A 237 34.57 -27.17 -5.22
N THR A 238 33.95 -27.60 -4.13
CA THR A 238 32.66 -27.06 -3.66
C THR A 238 32.91 -26.20 -2.44
N LEU A 239 32.25 -25.04 -2.39
CA LEU A 239 32.21 -24.12 -1.25
C LEU A 239 30.81 -24.08 -0.67
N ASP A 240 30.61 -24.58 0.53
CA ASP A 240 29.31 -24.62 1.17
C ASP A 240 28.85 -23.22 1.56
N GLY A 241 27.59 -22.87 1.19
CA GLY A 241 26.96 -21.61 1.57
C GLY A 241 27.54 -20.35 0.93
N ALA A 242 28.46 -20.48 -0.06
CA ALA A 242 29.01 -19.33 -0.77
C ALA A 242 28.02 -18.79 -1.80
N ASP A 243 27.77 -17.47 -1.77
CA ASP A 243 27.05 -16.77 -2.82
C ASP A 243 27.96 -16.43 -4.03
N ALA A 244 27.37 -15.87 -5.09
CA ALA A 244 28.09 -15.49 -6.30
C ALA A 244 29.27 -14.53 -6.04
N LYS A 245 29.13 -13.65 -5.04
CA LYS A 245 30.18 -12.70 -4.66
C LYS A 245 31.33 -13.42 -3.94
N ALA A 246 30.98 -14.27 -2.97
CA ALA A 246 31.97 -15.06 -2.23
C ALA A 246 32.73 -16.03 -3.15
N LEU A 247 32.06 -16.68 -4.12
CA LEU A 247 32.70 -17.50 -5.13
C LEU A 247 33.73 -16.71 -5.96
N ARG A 248 33.38 -15.48 -6.37
CA ARG A 248 34.26 -14.59 -7.13
C ARG A 248 35.49 -14.18 -6.31
N GLU A 249 35.29 -13.70 -5.09
CA GLU A 249 36.37 -13.26 -4.19
C GLU A 249 37.32 -14.42 -3.85
N THR A 250 36.78 -15.61 -3.65
CA THR A 250 37.59 -16.81 -3.40
C THR A 250 38.35 -17.23 -4.67
N MET A 251 37.73 -17.14 -5.85
CA MET A 251 38.37 -17.40 -7.13
C MET A 251 39.58 -16.50 -7.35
N ASP A 252 39.44 -15.20 -7.10
CA ASP A 252 40.56 -14.25 -7.29
C ASP A 252 41.72 -14.58 -6.34
N LYS A 253 41.45 -14.87 -5.07
CA LYS A 253 42.48 -15.29 -4.10
C LYS A 253 43.18 -16.59 -4.50
N LEU A 254 42.46 -17.58 -5.01
CA LEU A 254 43.01 -18.84 -5.45
C LEU A 254 43.88 -18.66 -6.72
N LYS A 255 43.46 -17.81 -7.67
CA LYS A 255 44.26 -17.46 -8.84
C LYS A 255 45.59 -16.82 -8.43
N ASP A 256 45.57 -15.88 -7.47
CA ASP A 256 46.75 -15.19 -6.97
C ASP A 256 47.74 -16.16 -6.27
N LYS A 257 47.22 -17.14 -5.51
CA LYS A 257 48.04 -18.11 -4.79
C LYS A 257 48.61 -19.22 -5.69
N LEU A 258 47.83 -19.72 -6.63
CA LEU A 258 48.22 -20.80 -7.54
C LEU A 258 49.08 -20.32 -8.71
N LYS A 259 49.03 -19.04 -9.07
CA LYS A 259 49.78 -18.33 -10.11
C LYS A 259 49.63 -18.85 -11.56
N SER A 260 49.46 -20.14 -11.75
CA SER A 260 49.31 -20.81 -13.05
C SER A 260 48.28 -21.93 -12.91
N ALA A 261 47.01 -21.63 -13.15
CA ALA A 261 45.90 -22.53 -12.81
C ALA A 261 44.64 -22.35 -13.68
N ALA A 262 43.86 -23.44 -13.74
CA ALA A 262 42.47 -23.46 -14.15
C ALA A 262 41.62 -23.95 -12.94
N ILE A 263 40.64 -23.16 -12.52
CA ILE A 263 39.92 -23.37 -11.28
C ILE A 263 38.42 -23.40 -11.59
N VAL A 264 37.70 -24.34 -10.98
CA VAL A 264 36.23 -24.37 -10.95
C VAL A 264 35.77 -24.45 -9.50
N LEU A 265 34.95 -23.54 -9.11
CA LEU A 265 34.27 -23.53 -7.80
C LEU A 265 32.79 -23.70 -8.02
N ALA A 266 32.16 -24.52 -7.19
CA ALA A 266 30.71 -24.71 -7.13
C ALA A 266 30.19 -24.33 -5.74
N SER A 267 28.96 -23.88 -5.66
CA SER A 267 28.21 -23.75 -4.41
C SER A 267 26.78 -24.20 -4.63
N VAL A 268 26.19 -24.83 -3.62
CA VAL A 268 24.79 -25.27 -3.62
C VAL A 268 24.09 -24.58 -2.45
N ASP A 269 23.04 -23.83 -2.76
CA ASP A 269 22.18 -23.20 -1.75
C ASP A 269 20.71 -23.33 -2.17
N GLY A 270 19.90 -23.97 -1.31
CA GLY A 270 18.46 -24.16 -1.56
C GLY A 270 18.14 -24.92 -2.87
N GLY A 271 18.99 -25.87 -3.28
CA GLY A 271 18.80 -26.63 -4.53
C GLY A 271 19.25 -25.90 -5.81
N LYS A 272 19.78 -24.68 -5.68
CA LYS A 272 20.38 -23.93 -6.80
C LYS A 272 21.89 -24.10 -6.77
N VAL A 273 22.46 -24.42 -7.93
CA VAL A 273 23.90 -24.54 -8.13
C VAL A 273 24.45 -23.24 -8.70
N GLN A 274 25.47 -22.69 -8.09
CA GLN A 274 26.24 -21.58 -8.62
C GLN A 274 27.65 -22.07 -8.95
N LEU A 275 28.17 -21.70 -10.13
CA LEU A 275 29.47 -22.08 -10.63
C LEU A 275 30.30 -20.85 -10.95
N ALA A 276 31.55 -20.91 -10.62
CA ALA A 276 32.56 -19.94 -11.08
C ALA A 276 33.75 -20.68 -11.65
N ALA A 277 34.21 -20.29 -12.83
CA ALA A 277 35.47 -20.77 -13.41
C ALA A 277 36.44 -19.61 -13.57
N GLY A 278 37.68 -19.84 -13.20
CA GLY A 278 38.77 -18.88 -13.31
C GLY A 278 40.00 -19.50 -13.98
N VAL A 279 40.65 -18.73 -14.85
CA VAL A 279 41.87 -19.13 -15.52
C VAL A 279 42.89 -18.00 -15.37
N THR A 280 44.12 -18.33 -14.98
CA THR A 280 45.21 -17.35 -14.87
C THR A 280 45.69 -16.86 -16.25
N ALA A 281 46.19 -15.63 -16.30
CA ALA A 281 46.52 -14.94 -17.54
C ALA A 281 47.46 -15.73 -18.48
N ASP A 282 48.43 -16.46 -17.93
CA ASP A 282 49.40 -17.29 -18.64
C ASP A 282 48.78 -18.55 -19.27
N ARG A 283 47.55 -18.90 -18.89
CA ARG A 283 46.86 -20.12 -19.37
C ARG A 283 45.67 -19.83 -20.28
N MET A 284 45.22 -18.60 -20.41
CA MET A 284 44.06 -18.22 -21.23
C MET A 284 44.21 -18.59 -22.73
N GLY A 285 45.43 -18.72 -23.23
CA GLY A 285 45.68 -19.19 -24.60
C GLY A 285 45.37 -20.68 -24.81
N ARG A 286 45.31 -21.48 -23.74
CA ARG A 286 45.04 -22.93 -23.79
C ARG A 286 43.64 -23.30 -23.28
N VAL A 287 43.11 -22.56 -22.28
CA VAL A 287 41.81 -22.81 -21.67
C VAL A 287 41.15 -21.47 -21.38
N LYS A 288 39.87 -21.31 -21.70
CA LYS A 288 39.08 -20.12 -21.38
C LYS A 288 38.09 -20.43 -20.29
N ALA A 289 37.91 -19.51 -19.33
CA ALA A 289 37.00 -19.70 -18.21
C ALA A 289 35.54 -19.90 -18.69
N GLY A 290 35.12 -19.23 -19.77
CA GLY A 290 33.78 -19.39 -20.34
C GLY A 290 33.53 -20.79 -20.90
N GLU A 291 34.51 -21.43 -21.54
CA GLU A 291 34.40 -22.80 -22.03
C GLU A 291 34.36 -23.79 -20.86
N LEU A 292 35.19 -23.58 -19.85
CA LEU A 292 35.27 -24.41 -18.66
C LEU A 292 33.99 -24.35 -17.82
N VAL A 293 33.47 -23.16 -17.57
CA VAL A 293 32.22 -23.02 -16.80
C VAL A 293 31.03 -23.61 -17.52
N ASN A 294 30.95 -23.47 -18.86
CA ASN A 294 29.85 -24.04 -19.64
C ASN A 294 29.91 -25.56 -19.67
N PHE A 295 31.09 -26.15 -19.75
CA PHE A 295 31.28 -27.60 -19.70
C PHE A 295 30.73 -28.19 -18.38
N VAL A 296 31.02 -27.53 -17.25
CA VAL A 296 30.51 -27.96 -15.94
C VAL A 296 29.03 -27.64 -15.77
N ALA A 297 28.58 -26.47 -16.25
CA ALA A 297 27.19 -26.06 -16.13
C ALA A 297 26.20 -26.98 -16.85
N GLN A 298 26.62 -27.58 -17.97
CA GLN A 298 25.81 -28.57 -18.69
C GLN A 298 25.48 -29.80 -17.83
N GLN A 299 26.37 -30.18 -16.89
CA GLN A 299 26.13 -31.32 -15.99
C GLN A 299 25.05 -31.05 -14.94
N VAL A 300 24.75 -29.77 -14.71
CA VAL A 300 23.73 -29.31 -13.74
C VAL A 300 22.57 -28.55 -14.43
N GLY A 301 22.32 -28.86 -15.71
CA GLY A 301 21.21 -28.27 -16.47
C GLY A 301 21.33 -26.77 -16.72
N GLY A 302 22.51 -26.19 -16.51
CA GLY A 302 22.74 -24.75 -16.55
C GLY A 302 23.46 -24.26 -17.80
N LYS A 303 23.54 -22.93 -17.90
CA LYS A 303 24.36 -22.22 -18.87
C LYS A 303 25.08 -21.06 -18.19
N GLY A 304 26.26 -20.69 -18.69
CA GLY A 304 26.97 -19.56 -18.16
C GLY A 304 27.86 -18.89 -19.22
N GLY A 305 28.55 -17.85 -18.81
CA GLY A 305 29.44 -17.11 -19.65
C GLY A 305 30.23 -16.08 -18.86
N GLY A 306 31.17 -15.44 -19.52
CA GLY A 306 31.98 -14.41 -18.90
C GLY A 306 33.21 -14.10 -19.73
N LYS A 307 34.19 -13.48 -19.09
CA LYS A 307 35.47 -13.14 -19.68
C LYS A 307 36.37 -14.38 -19.77
N PRO A 308 37.45 -14.36 -20.59
CA PRO A 308 38.39 -15.48 -20.69
C PRO A 308 39.06 -15.88 -19.37
N ASP A 309 39.22 -14.92 -18.45
CA ASP A 309 39.86 -15.09 -17.14
C ASP A 309 38.89 -15.45 -16.01
N LEU A 310 37.59 -15.10 -16.15
CA LEU A 310 36.55 -15.36 -15.16
C LEU A 310 35.18 -15.50 -15.82
N ALA A 311 34.48 -16.58 -15.55
CA ALA A 311 33.15 -16.81 -16.02
C ALA A 311 32.27 -17.43 -14.91
N MET A 312 30.97 -17.18 -14.95
CA MET A 312 30.03 -17.71 -13.99
C MET A 312 28.86 -18.39 -14.68
N ALA A 313 28.26 -19.37 -14.00
CA ALA A 313 27.09 -20.10 -14.46
C ALA A 313 26.17 -20.40 -13.26
N GLY A 314 24.91 -20.72 -13.57
CA GLY A 314 23.97 -21.26 -12.61
C GLY A 314 23.34 -22.52 -13.18
N GLY A 315 22.82 -23.38 -12.28
CA GLY A 315 22.09 -24.60 -12.61
C GLY A 315 21.13 -24.99 -11.47
N THR A 316 20.44 -26.10 -11.65
CA THR A 316 19.52 -26.67 -10.65
C THR A 316 19.87 -28.12 -10.36
#